data_6dc554b462b46eb252fb3303f548f41c
#
_entry.id   6dc554b462b46eb252fb3303f548f41c
#
_cell.length_a   1.000
_cell.length_b   1.000
_cell.length_c   1.000
_cell.angle_alpha   90.00
_cell.angle_beta   90.00
_cell.angle_gamma   90.00
#
_symmetry.space_group_name_H-M   'P 1'
#
loop_
_entity.id
_entity.type
_entity.pdbx_description
1 polymer ?
#
loop_
_entity_poly.entity_id
_entity_poly.type
_entity_poly.pdbx_seq_one_letter_code
_entity_poly.pdbx_strand_id
1 'polypeptide(L)'
;AIDNKNNPIADLNKKLHSSKAYNIFQISVSALAVFTGGMTTTMKCFVAGTLVLTSEGLKKIEDIKIGDKVLATDTKTMKSEYKEVLDTFVRKTNELVHIYIGEEEIVTTTDHPFWVKGKGFVPAMNLVIGSKLINGEGHTVCVENILRESNHDGVEVFNFKVEDYHTYYVGESCILVHNANYVINKSGNIEITDIQKICRNQKEK
;
A
#
# COMPACT_ATOMS: atom_id res chain seq x y z
N ALA A 1 30.73 18.87 6.82
CA ALA A 1 29.34 18.76 7.32
C ALA A 1 28.52 19.81 6.59
N ILE A 2 27.67 19.39 5.65
CA ILE A 2 26.71 20.25 4.94
C ILE A 2 25.45 20.22 5.74
N ASP A 3 25.07 21.36 6.28
CA ASP A 3 23.91 21.56 7.15
C ASP A 3 22.62 21.44 6.29
N ASN A 4 21.86 20.34 6.50
CA ASN A 4 20.69 19.97 5.71
C ASN A 4 19.39 20.70 6.17
N LYS A 5 19.51 21.91 6.76
CA LYS A 5 18.38 22.67 7.32
C LYS A 5 17.61 23.53 6.32
N ASN A 6 18.07 23.66 5.07
CA ASN A 6 17.42 24.47 4.05
C ASN A 6 17.34 23.73 2.72
N ASN A 7 16.49 22.68 2.65
CA ASN A 7 16.11 22.10 1.37
C ASN A 7 14.81 22.77 0.89
N PRO A 8 14.87 23.68 -0.10
CA PRO A 8 13.69 24.40 -0.59
C PRO A 8 12.63 23.46 -1.20
N ILE A 9 13.03 22.27 -1.62
CA ILE A 9 12.12 21.24 -2.16
C ILE A 9 11.31 20.59 -1.04
N ALA A 10 11.91 20.34 0.12
CA ALA A 10 11.20 19.78 1.28
C ALA A 10 10.16 20.77 1.85
N ASP A 11 10.50 22.07 1.87
CA ASP A 11 9.58 23.12 2.34
C ASP A 11 8.47 23.38 1.32
N LEU A 12 8.76 23.28 0.04
CA LEU A 12 7.78 23.36 -1.06
C LEU A 12 6.80 22.18 -1.02
N ASN A 13 7.30 20.96 -0.81
CA ASN A 13 6.46 19.77 -0.64
C ASN A 13 5.56 19.89 0.59
N LYS A 14 6.10 20.34 1.73
CA LYS A 14 5.32 20.55 2.94
C LYS A 14 4.19 21.58 2.74
N LYS A 15 4.48 22.68 2.06
CA LYS A 15 3.48 23.70 1.68
C LYS A 15 2.44 23.16 0.68
N LEU A 16 2.88 22.35 -0.29
CA LEU A 16 1.99 21.75 -1.27
C LEU A 16 0.99 20.79 -0.60
N HIS A 17 1.48 19.90 0.27
CA HIS A 17 0.65 18.93 0.99
C HIS A 17 -0.26 19.55 2.06
N SER A 18 0.09 20.73 2.60
CA SER A 18 -0.74 21.48 3.57
C SER A 18 -1.76 22.40 2.90
N SER A 19 -1.72 22.57 1.57
CA SER A 19 -2.63 23.48 0.88
C SER A 19 -4.01 22.87 0.66
N LYS A 20 -5.08 23.67 0.90
CA LYS A 20 -6.46 23.28 0.51
C LYS A 20 -6.58 22.91 -0.95
N ALA A 21 -5.76 23.52 -1.84
CA ALA A 21 -5.73 23.25 -3.26
C ALA A 21 -5.21 21.84 -3.58
N TYR A 22 -4.21 21.33 -2.84
CA TYR A 22 -3.72 19.97 -3.01
C TYR A 22 -4.77 18.94 -2.59
N ASN A 23 -5.43 19.15 -1.45
CA ASN A 23 -6.52 18.29 -1.01
C ASN A 23 -7.72 18.30 -1.96
N ILE A 24 -8.06 19.46 -2.54
CA ILE A 24 -9.10 19.60 -3.57
C ILE A 24 -8.68 18.89 -4.87
N PHE A 25 -7.40 18.98 -5.24
CA PHE A 25 -6.87 18.28 -6.42
C PHE A 25 -6.91 16.75 -6.24
N GLN A 26 -6.56 16.23 -5.06
CA GLN A 26 -6.67 14.80 -4.73
C GLN A 26 -8.14 14.33 -4.77
N ILE A 27 -9.07 15.14 -4.27
CA ILE A 27 -10.51 14.85 -4.33
C ILE A 27 -11.02 14.89 -5.78
N SER A 28 -10.55 15.85 -6.59
CA SER A 28 -10.98 15.97 -7.99
C SER A 28 -10.41 14.87 -8.89
N VAL A 29 -9.20 14.36 -8.62
CA VAL A 29 -8.67 13.20 -9.35
C VAL A 29 -9.48 11.93 -9.03
N SER A 30 -9.95 11.76 -7.80
CA SER A 30 -10.85 10.66 -7.43
C SER A 30 -12.25 10.80 -8.06
N ALA A 31 -12.76 12.03 -8.22
CA ALA A 31 -14.06 12.29 -8.86
C ALA A 31 -14.00 12.17 -10.40
N LEU A 32 -12.84 12.47 -11.02
CA LEU A 32 -12.67 12.36 -12.47
C LEU A 32 -12.61 10.89 -12.95
N ALA A 33 -12.18 9.96 -12.08
CA ALA A 33 -12.18 8.53 -12.40
C ALA A 33 -13.58 7.94 -12.63
N VAL A 34 -14.63 8.58 -12.13
CA VAL A 34 -16.04 8.17 -12.33
C VAL A 34 -16.54 8.47 -13.75
N PHE A 35 -15.90 9.41 -14.48
CA PHE A 35 -16.39 9.84 -15.79
C PHE A 35 -15.74 9.13 -17.00
N THR A 36 -14.67 8.37 -16.81
CA THR A 36 -13.91 7.71 -17.89
C THR A 36 -14.03 6.19 -17.88
N GLY A 37 -15.21 5.64 -17.62
CA GLY A 37 -15.51 4.24 -17.96
C GLY A 37 -14.59 3.21 -17.30
N GLY A 38 -14.68 3.05 -15.97
CA GLY A 38 -14.34 1.76 -15.34
C GLY A 38 -12.90 1.53 -14.87
N MET A 39 -12.08 2.57 -14.68
CA MET A 39 -10.81 2.45 -13.97
C MET A 39 -10.92 3.12 -12.59
N THR A 40 -11.53 2.44 -11.65
CA THR A 40 -11.40 2.83 -10.23
C THR A 40 -9.97 2.49 -9.79
N THR A 41 -9.13 3.51 -9.65
CA THR A 41 -7.87 3.35 -8.90
C THR A 41 -8.23 3.21 -7.43
N THR A 42 -8.52 1.99 -7.01
CA THR A 42 -8.75 1.67 -5.62
C THR A 42 -7.42 1.78 -4.90
N MET A 43 -7.33 2.70 -3.93
CA MET A 43 -6.12 2.82 -3.13
C MET A 43 -6.20 1.83 -1.97
N LYS A 44 -5.20 0.99 -1.89
CA LYS A 44 -5.05 -0.10 -0.95
C LYS A 44 -4.44 0.42 0.33
N CYS A 45 -5.12 0.28 1.47
CA CYS A 45 -4.76 0.91 2.72
C CYS A 45 -4.98 -0.03 3.91
N PHE A 46 -4.34 0.30 5.03
CA PHE A 46 -4.55 -0.33 6.34
C PHE A 46 -5.14 0.66 7.33
N VAL A 47 -5.79 0.16 8.38
CA VAL A 47 -6.25 0.98 9.50
C VAL A 47 -5.08 1.49 10.34
N ALA A 48 -5.32 2.56 11.12
CA ALA A 48 -4.38 3.05 12.12
C ALA A 48 -3.99 1.93 13.10
N GLY A 49 -2.77 1.98 13.61
CA GLY A 49 -2.21 0.96 14.50
C GLY A 49 -1.57 -0.23 13.78
N THR A 50 -1.80 -0.40 12.46
CA THR A 50 -1.11 -1.46 11.69
C THR A 50 0.40 -1.22 11.73
N LEU A 51 1.15 -2.23 12.19
CA LEU A 51 2.61 -2.15 12.29
C LEU A 51 3.26 -2.34 10.92
N VAL A 52 4.32 -1.60 10.66
CA VAL A 52 5.15 -1.66 9.45
C VAL A 52 6.59 -1.92 9.85
N LEU A 53 7.27 -2.86 9.18
CA LEU A 53 8.68 -3.18 9.44
C LEU A 53 9.58 -2.13 8.79
N THR A 54 10.24 -1.34 9.64
CA THR A 54 11.19 -0.29 9.24
C THR A 54 12.64 -0.66 9.63
N SER A 55 13.61 0.12 9.18
CA SER A 55 15.01 -0.04 9.60
C SER A 55 15.24 0.24 11.09
N GLU A 56 14.27 0.85 11.77
CA GLU A 56 14.31 1.17 13.20
C GLU A 56 13.42 0.23 14.04
N GLY A 57 12.85 -0.81 13.43
CA GLY A 57 11.90 -1.73 14.06
C GLY A 57 10.47 -1.50 13.57
N LEU A 58 9.51 -2.06 14.29
CA LEU A 58 8.08 -1.92 13.96
C LEU A 58 7.58 -0.52 14.31
N LYS A 59 6.91 0.12 13.37
CA LYS A 59 6.33 1.47 13.48
C LYS A 59 4.90 1.45 13.00
N LYS A 60 4.00 2.19 13.66
CA LYS A 60 2.60 2.30 13.23
C LYS A 60 2.50 2.99 11.88
N ILE A 61 1.58 2.53 11.03
CA ILE A 61 1.44 3.03 9.66
C ILE A 61 1.09 4.52 9.60
N GLU A 62 0.32 5.04 10.53
CA GLU A 62 -0.02 6.47 10.66
C GLU A 62 1.19 7.34 11.03
N ASP A 63 2.23 6.75 11.63
CA ASP A 63 3.47 7.44 12.02
C ASP A 63 4.55 7.39 10.94
N ILE A 64 4.36 6.62 9.86
CA ILE A 64 5.29 6.53 8.73
C ILE A 64 5.37 7.89 8.01
N LYS A 65 6.58 8.31 7.70
CA LYS A 65 6.89 9.61 7.06
C LYS A 65 7.73 9.42 5.81
N ILE A 66 7.67 10.39 4.92
CA ILE A 66 8.58 10.49 3.77
C ILE A 66 10.02 10.53 4.29
N GLY A 67 10.88 9.67 3.70
CA GLY A 67 12.27 9.49 4.11
C GLY A 67 12.49 8.34 5.10
N ASP A 68 11.43 7.79 5.72
CA ASP A 68 11.56 6.54 6.50
C ASP A 68 12.02 5.39 5.59
N LYS A 69 12.75 4.44 6.15
CA LYS A 69 13.21 3.25 5.42
C LYS A 69 12.41 2.04 5.88
N VAL A 70 11.68 1.43 4.97
CA VAL A 70 10.89 0.21 5.21
C VAL A 70 11.52 -0.98 4.53
N LEU A 71 11.43 -2.17 5.12
CA LEU A 71 11.86 -3.39 4.44
C LEU A 71 10.94 -3.64 3.25
N ALA A 72 11.52 -3.83 2.07
CA ALA A 72 10.83 -4.08 0.81
C ALA A 72 11.47 -5.25 0.06
N THR A 73 10.70 -5.96 -0.74
CA THR A 73 11.17 -7.14 -1.49
C THR A 73 10.93 -6.95 -2.98
N ASP A 74 11.97 -7.13 -3.79
CA ASP A 74 11.83 -7.35 -5.23
C ASP A 74 11.22 -8.74 -5.46
N THR A 75 9.98 -8.79 -5.88
CA THR A 75 9.25 -10.06 -6.07
C THR A 75 9.72 -10.88 -7.27
N LYS A 76 10.59 -10.35 -8.13
CA LYS A 76 11.22 -11.10 -9.23
C LYS A 76 12.42 -11.92 -8.75
N THR A 77 13.21 -11.33 -7.85
CA THR A 77 14.44 -11.93 -7.33
C THR A 77 14.29 -12.48 -5.92
N MET A 78 13.21 -12.12 -5.21
CA MET A 78 12.96 -12.38 -3.80
C MET A 78 14.07 -11.83 -2.86
N LYS A 79 14.77 -10.77 -3.30
CA LYS A 79 15.74 -10.05 -2.47
C LYS A 79 15.03 -8.94 -1.72
N SER A 80 15.32 -8.85 -0.44
CA SER A 80 14.78 -7.81 0.44
C SER A 80 15.86 -6.77 0.77
N GLU A 81 15.49 -5.49 0.72
CA GLU A 81 16.32 -4.34 1.02
C GLU A 81 15.47 -3.27 1.72
N TYR A 82 16.11 -2.40 2.49
CA TYR A 82 15.45 -1.20 3.00
C TYR A 82 15.33 -0.16 1.90
N LYS A 83 14.09 0.28 1.62
CA LYS A 83 13.74 1.27 0.61
C LYS A 83 13.07 2.48 1.25
N GLU A 84 13.25 3.64 0.63
CA GLU A 84 12.73 4.90 1.14
C GLU A 84 11.23 5.04 0.87
N VAL A 85 10.52 5.62 1.84
CA VAL A 85 9.13 6.07 1.69
C VAL A 85 9.12 7.38 0.92
N LEU A 86 8.51 7.39 -0.26
CA LEU A 86 8.48 8.53 -1.18
C LEU A 86 7.26 9.43 -0.99
N ASP A 87 6.15 8.89 -0.48
CA ASP A 87 4.89 9.61 -0.27
C ASP A 87 4.01 8.88 0.75
N THR A 88 3.07 9.59 1.39
CA THR A 88 2.10 9.04 2.35
C THR A 88 0.68 9.44 2.00
N PHE A 89 -0.30 8.55 2.23
CA PHE A 89 -1.70 8.74 1.84
C PHE A 89 -2.62 8.41 3.01
N VAL A 90 -3.63 9.25 3.22
CA VAL A 90 -4.73 9.02 4.16
C VAL A 90 -6.05 9.09 3.39
N ARG A 91 -6.95 8.15 3.64
CA ARG A 91 -8.26 8.06 2.98
C ARG A 91 -9.32 7.55 3.94
N LYS A 92 -10.58 7.53 3.49
CA LYS A 92 -11.68 6.87 4.19
C LYS A 92 -12.23 5.74 3.35
N THR A 93 -12.59 4.64 3.99
CA THR A 93 -13.26 3.50 3.39
C THR A 93 -14.46 3.07 4.21
N ASN A 94 -15.46 2.51 3.57
CA ASN A 94 -16.63 1.94 4.22
C ASN A 94 -16.54 0.41 4.32
N GLU A 95 -15.53 -0.21 3.70
CA GLU A 95 -15.37 -1.66 3.67
C GLU A 95 -13.98 -2.07 4.12
N LEU A 96 -13.92 -3.00 5.07
CA LEU A 96 -12.71 -3.55 5.63
C LEU A 96 -12.72 -5.09 5.59
N VAL A 97 -11.53 -5.66 5.57
CA VAL A 97 -11.28 -7.10 5.72
C VAL A 97 -10.35 -7.29 6.90
N HIS A 98 -10.76 -8.11 7.85
CA HIS A 98 -10.01 -8.54 9.01
C HIS A 98 -9.39 -9.90 8.71
N ILE A 99 -8.09 -10.00 8.77
CA ILE A 99 -7.31 -11.22 8.47
C ILE A 99 -6.63 -11.66 9.76
N TYR A 100 -6.93 -12.87 10.21
CA TYR A 100 -6.38 -13.44 11.44
C TYR A 100 -5.28 -14.45 11.13
N ILE A 101 -4.13 -14.29 11.81
CA ILE A 101 -2.95 -15.14 11.71
C ILE A 101 -2.51 -15.45 13.16
N GLY A 102 -2.89 -16.62 13.67
CA GLY A 102 -2.78 -16.87 15.11
C GLY A 102 -3.62 -15.89 15.91
N GLU A 103 -3.00 -15.21 16.86
CA GLU A 103 -3.63 -14.17 17.68
C GLU A 103 -3.57 -12.78 17.04
N GLU A 104 -2.83 -12.62 15.95
CA GLU A 104 -2.69 -11.35 15.26
C GLU A 104 -3.86 -11.05 14.32
N GLU A 105 -4.35 -9.82 14.36
CA GLU A 105 -5.36 -9.29 13.45
C GLU A 105 -4.76 -8.20 12.55
N ILE A 106 -4.84 -8.38 11.24
CA ILE A 106 -4.48 -7.36 10.24
C ILE A 106 -5.76 -6.86 9.56
N VAL A 107 -6.04 -5.55 9.67
CA VAL A 107 -7.25 -4.92 9.11
C VAL A 107 -6.89 -4.03 7.93
N THR A 108 -7.54 -4.26 6.79
CA THR A 108 -7.18 -3.63 5.52
C THR A 108 -8.39 -3.37 4.63
N THR A 109 -8.22 -2.58 3.56
CA THR A 109 -9.22 -2.44 2.50
C THR A 109 -9.36 -3.73 1.68
N THR A 110 -10.50 -3.93 1.06
CA THR A 110 -10.89 -5.16 0.35
C THR A 110 -9.92 -5.58 -0.75
N ASP A 111 -9.28 -4.64 -1.40
CA ASP A 111 -8.44 -4.83 -2.58
C ASP A 111 -6.93 -4.78 -2.30
N HIS A 112 -6.50 -4.67 -1.02
CA HIS A 112 -5.09 -4.66 -0.66
C HIS A 112 -4.41 -5.99 -1.01
N PRO A 113 -3.28 -6.01 -1.77
CA PRO A 113 -2.68 -7.26 -2.23
C PRO A 113 -1.72 -7.85 -1.20
N PHE A 114 -1.91 -9.10 -0.88
CA PHE A 114 -1.06 -9.94 -0.04
C PHE A 114 -0.30 -10.95 -0.89
N TRP A 115 0.98 -11.18 -0.59
CA TRP A 115 1.76 -12.20 -1.30
C TRP A 115 1.41 -13.59 -0.80
N VAL A 116 0.76 -14.38 -1.66
CA VAL A 116 0.36 -15.76 -1.38
C VAL A 116 1.33 -16.70 -2.07
N LYS A 117 1.90 -17.66 -1.33
CA LYS A 117 2.84 -18.67 -1.86
C LYS A 117 2.23 -19.42 -3.04
N GLY A 118 2.93 -19.40 -4.17
CA GLY A 118 2.52 -20.10 -5.39
C GLY A 118 1.43 -19.40 -6.20
N LYS A 119 0.92 -18.23 -5.75
CA LYS A 119 -0.10 -17.46 -6.47
C LYS A 119 0.33 -16.02 -6.78
N GLY A 120 1.35 -15.49 -6.07
CA GLY A 120 1.72 -14.09 -6.15
C GLY A 120 0.77 -13.19 -5.36
N PHE A 121 0.55 -11.95 -5.80
CA PHE A 121 -0.32 -11.01 -5.12
C PHE A 121 -1.81 -11.35 -5.31
N VAL A 122 -2.51 -11.47 -4.18
CA VAL A 122 -3.94 -11.77 -4.10
C VAL A 122 -4.62 -10.68 -3.27
N PRO A 123 -5.69 -10.03 -3.76
CA PRO A 123 -6.46 -9.06 -2.98
C PRO A 123 -6.99 -9.66 -1.67
N ALA A 124 -7.06 -8.86 -0.60
CA ALA A 124 -7.57 -9.27 0.70
C ALA A 124 -8.95 -9.94 0.61
N MET A 125 -9.85 -9.38 -0.21
CA MET A 125 -11.19 -9.92 -0.42
C MET A 125 -11.19 -11.34 -1.04
N ASN A 126 -10.12 -11.75 -1.71
CA ASN A 126 -9.98 -13.04 -2.38
C ASN A 126 -9.15 -14.05 -1.56
N LEU A 127 -8.65 -13.65 -0.39
CA LEU A 127 -8.03 -14.58 0.54
C LEU A 127 -9.09 -15.53 1.10
N VAL A 128 -8.64 -16.73 1.42
CA VAL A 128 -9.47 -17.78 2.05
C VAL A 128 -8.72 -18.34 3.26
N ILE A 129 -9.44 -18.93 4.19
CA ILE A 129 -8.85 -19.68 5.31
C ILE A 129 -7.89 -20.72 4.74
N GLY A 130 -6.68 -20.81 5.30
CA GLY A 130 -5.59 -21.64 4.80
C GLY A 130 -4.75 -21.00 3.69
N SER A 131 -5.04 -19.76 3.24
CA SER A 131 -4.13 -19.00 2.37
C SER A 131 -2.76 -18.88 3.01
N LYS A 132 -1.70 -19.24 2.26
CA LYS A 132 -0.31 -19.26 2.75
C LYS A 132 0.39 -17.97 2.39
N LEU A 133 0.48 -17.04 3.32
CA LEU A 133 1.17 -15.77 3.18
C LEU A 133 2.68 -15.94 3.43
N ILE A 134 3.50 -15.07 2.84
CA ILE A 134 4.95 -15.05 3.06
C ILE A 134 5.28 -13.93 4.04
N ASN A 135 6.10 -14.22 5.05
CA ASN A 135 6.61 -13.25 6.00
C ASN A 135 8.01 -12.72 5.64
N GLY A 136 8.51 -11.76 6.41
CA GLY A 136 9.81 -11.11 6.20
C GLY A 136 11.02 -12.04 6.29
N GLU A 137 10.87 -13.21 6.90
CA GLU A 137 11.90 -14.26 6.99
C GLU A 137 11.80 -15.27 5.83
N GLY A 138 10.84 -15.09 4.92
CA GLY A 138 10.57 -16.03 3.82
C GLY A 138 9.78 -17.28 4.25
N HIS A 139 9.34 -17.33 5.51
CA HIS A 139 8.51 -18.41 6.00
C HIS A 139 7.05 -18.23 5.57
N THR A 140 6.29 -19.31 5.66
CA THR A 140 4.87 -19.33 5.33
C THR A 140 4.04 -19.31 6.60
N VAL A 141 3.11 -18.35 6.69
CA VAL A 141 2.06 -18.29 7.71
C VAL A 141 0.69 -18.49 7.09
N CYS A 142 -0.23 -19.09 7.82
CA CYS A 142 -1.56 -19.41 7.30
C CYS A 142 -2.60 -18.42 7.81
N VAL A 143 -3.51 -18.00 6.93
CA VAL A 143 -4.72 -17.28 7.32
C VAL A 143 -5.65 -18.24 8.04
N GLU A 144 -6.01 -17.94 9.28
CA GLU A 144 -6.82 -18.80 10.14
C GLU A 144 -8.30 -18.40 10.14
N ASN A 145 -8.57 -17.09 10.03
CA ASN A 145 -9.93 -16.57 9.92
C ASN A 145 -9.95 -15.30 9.06
N ILE A 146 -11.14 -14.98 8.50
CA ILE A 146 -11.38 -13.77 7.72
C ILE A 146 -12.78 -13.27 8.05
N LEU A 147 -12.86 -11.98 8.44
CA LEU A 147 -14.13 -11.28 8.61
C LEU A 147 -14.21 -10.11 7.63
N ARG A 148 -15.43 -9.74 7.24
CA ARG A 148 -15.69 -8.54 6.43
C ARG A 148 -16.54 -7.59 7.24
N GLU A 149 -16.14 -6.32 7.24
CA GLU A 149 -16.84 -5.26 7.93
C GLU A 149 -17.29 -4.20 6.93
N SER A 150 -18.54 -3.72 7.10
CA SER A 150 -19.05 -2.53 6.42
C SER A 150 -19.37 -1.47 7.47
N ASN A 151 -18.75 -0.30 7.35
CA ASN A 151 -18.91 0.80 8.29
C ASN A 151 -19.50 2.02 7.58
N HIS A 152 -20.69 2.47 7.98
CA HIS A 152 -21.41 3.56 7.31
C HIS A 152 -20.75 4.95 7.51
N ASP A 153 -20.04 5.15 8.63
CA ASP A 153 -19.39 6.43 8.97
C ASP A 153 -18.03 6.60 8.27
N GLY A 154 -17.51 5.52 7.68
CA GLY A 154 -16.20 5.45 7.06
C GLY A 154 -15.07 5.41 8.08
N VAL A 155 -14.07 4.58 7.81
CA VAL A 155 -12.87 4.42 8.64
C VAL A 155 -11.69 5.06 7.93
N GLU A 156 -10.87 5.81 8.69
CA GLU A 156 -9.64 6.39 8.17
C GLU A 156 -8.59 5.29 7.99
N VAL A 157 -7.98 5.28 6.80
CA VAL A 157 -7.01 4.26 6.40
C VAL A 157 -5.77 4.88 5.77
N PHE A 158 -4.63 4.22 5.91
CA PHE A 158 -3.31 4.74 5.62
C PHE A 158 -2.58 3.87 4.60
N ASN A 159 -1.78 4.50 3.77
CA ASN A 159 -0.80 3.84 2.90
C ASN A 159 0.36 4.80 2.62
N PHE A 160 1.43 4.29 2.02
CA PHE A 160 2.59 5.07 1.60
C PHE A 160 3.21 4.46 0.35
N LYS A 161 3.99 5.24 -0.38
CA LYS A 161 4.71 4.81 -1.58
C LYS A 161 6.14 4.42 -1.23
N VAL A 162 6.55 3.21 -1.61
CA VAL A 162 7.92 2.69 -1.44
C VAL A 162 8.68 2.81 -2.76
N GLU A 163 9.94 3.22 -2.68
CA GLU A 163 10.87 3.29 -3.79
C GLU A 163 11.05 1.91 -4.46
N ASP A 164 11.19 1.88 -5.79
CA ASP A 164 11.50 0.73 -6.64
C ASP A 164 10.55 -0.46 -6.54
N TYR A 165 10.50 -1.14 -5.39
CA TYR A 165 9.89 -2.47 -5.26
C TYR A 165 8.38 -2.41 -5.02
N HIS A 166 7.86 -1.26 -4.53
CA HIS A 166 6.44 -1.09 -4.23
C HIS A 166 5.86 -2.16 -3.31
N THR A 167 6.67 -2.74 -2.45
CA THR A 167 6.30 -3.74 -1.44
C THR A 167 6.74 -3.29 -0.07
N TYR A 168 6.13 -3.84 0.96
CA TYR A 168 6.54 -3.66 2.35
C TYR A 168 5.95 -4.77 3.22
N TYR A 169 6.26 -4.74 4.52
CA TYR A 169 5.83 -5.77 5.46
C TYR A 169 4.98 -5.17 6.56
N VAL A 170 3.85 -5.82 6.86
CA VAL A 170 2.88 -5.37 7.86
C VAL A 170 2.63 -6.42 8.93
N GLY A 171 2.21 -5.94 10.11
CA GLY A 171 1.88 -6.74 11.27
C GLY A 171 3.11 -7.22 12.03
N GLU A 172 2.89 -7.84 13.20
CA GLU A 172 3.95 -8.47 14.00
C GLU A 172 4.57 -9.66 13.26
N SER A 173 3.76 -10.40 12.51
CA SER A 173 4.19 -11.51 11.64
C SER A 173 4.93 -11.03 10.39
N CYS A 174 5.07 -9.72 10.17
CA CYS A 174 5.77 -9.12 9.03
C CYS A 174 5.32 -9.70 7.67
N ILE A 175 4.07 -9.57 7.34
CA ILE A 175 3.46 -10.12 6.12
C ILE A 175 3.77 -9.25 4.90
N LEU A 176 4.22 -9.85 3.80
CA LEU A 176 4.54 -9.16 2.55
C LEU A 176 3.28 -8.69 1.83
N VAL A 177 3.21 -7.38 1.56
CA VAL A 177 2.11 -6.71 0.87
C VAL A 177 2.64 -5.77 -0.23
N HIS A 178 1.73 -5.24 -1.07
CA HIS A 178 2.09 -4.39 -2.19
C HIS A 178 1.36 -3.04 -2.16
N ASN A 179 2.05 -1.95 -2.44
CA ASN A 179 1.49 -0.59 -2.39
C ASN A 179 1.28 0.09 -3.75
N ALA A 180 1.63 -0.57 -4.87
CA ALA A 180 1.43 0.04 -6.18
C ALA A 180 -0.02 -0.05 -6.66
N ASN A 181 -0.40 0.87 -7.53
CA ASN A 181 -1.63 0.77 -8.29
C ASN A 181 -1.53 -0.41 -9.27
N TYR A 182 -2.53 -1.26 -9.29
CA TYR A 182 -2.66 -2.30 -10.30
C TYR A 182 -4.03 -2.24 -10.96
N VAL A 183 -4.14 -2.81 -12.13
CA VAL A 183 -5.42 -3.02 -12.82
C VAL A 183 -5.75 -4.51 -12.71
N ILE A 184 -6.98 -4.82 -12.31
CA ILE A 184 -7.50 -6.18 -12.44
C ILE A 184 -7.95 -6.32 -13.90
N ASN A 185 -7.31 -7.21 -14.65
CA ASN A 185 -7.72 -7.49 -16.03
C ASN A 185 -9.06 -8.24 -16.09
N LYS A 186 -9.64 -8.37 -17.29
CA LYS A 186 -10.93 -9.05 -17.51
C LYS A 186 -10.96 -10.51 -17.06
N SER A 187 -9.80 -11.12 -16.83
CA SER A 187 -9.64 -12.50 -16.35
C SER A 187 -9.50 -12.57 -14.82
N GLY A 188 -9.59 -11.43 -14.10
CA GLY A 188 -9.44 -11.39 -12.65
C GLY A 188 -7.99 -11.43 -12.14
N ASN A 189 -7.00 -11.36 -13.04
CA ASN A 189 -5.59 -11.35 -12.67
C ASN A 189 -5.11 -9.91 -12.42
N ILE A 190 -4.20 -9.76 -11.45
CA ILE A 190 -3.56 -8.50 -11.13
C ILE A 190 -2.47 -8.21 -12.16
N GLU A 191 -2.59 -7.09 -12.88
CA GLU A 191 -1.53 -6.52 -13.69
C GLU A 191 -0.99 -5.27 -12.99
N ILE A 192 0.30 -5.28 -12.64
CA ILE A 192 0.98 -4.12 -12.05
C ILE A 192 1.18 -3.11 -13.18
N THR A 193 0.42 -2.03 -13.16
CA THR A 193 0.61 -0.90 -14.06
C THR A 193 1.61 0.07 -13.46
N ASP A 194 2.84 0.01 -13.94
CA ASP A 194 3.80 1.07 -13.70
C ASP A 194 3.38 2.31 -14.50
N ILE A 195 2.87 3.32 -13.79
CA ILE A 195 2.42 4.60 -14.41
C ILE A 195 3.55 5.24 -15.24
N GLN A 196 4.81 4.98 -14.91
CA GLN A 196 5.95 5.46 -15.71
C GLN A 196 6.02 4.83 -17.11
N LYS A 197 5.53 3.61 -17.32
CA LYS A 197 5.43 3.00 -18.66
C LYS A 197 4.36 3.66 -19.53
N ILE A 198 3.24 4.07 -18.92
CA ILE A 198 2.14 4.74 -19.64
C ILE A 198 2.60 6.13 -20.10
N CYS A 199 3.34 6.87 -19.29
CA CYS A 199 3.87 8.19 -19.65
C CYS A 199 4.96 8.15 -20.73
N ARG A 200 5.76 7.10 -20.84
CA ARG A 200 6.75 6.96 -21.93
C ARG A 200 6.10 6.71 -23.28
N ASN A 201 5.10 5.85 -23.35
CA ASN A 201 4.40 5.53 -24.59
C ASN A 201 3.54 6.69 -25.15
N GLN A 202 3.26 7.72 -24.36
CA GLN A 202 2.57 8.94 -24.84
C GLN A 202 3.52 10.02 -25.36
N LYS A 203 4.84 9.91 -25.10
CA LYS A 203 5.83 10.84 -25.65
C LYS A 203 6.46 10.40 -26.98
N GLU A 204 6.17 9.16 -27.42
CA GLU A 204 6.66 8.59 -28.68
C GLU A 204 5.59 8.50 -29.76
N LYS A 205 4.45 9.17 -29.60
CA LYS A 205 3.42 9.44 -30.60
C LYS A 205 3.26 10.95 -30.75
#